data_0c104ca812145be9d1e43e7d2bbc39d6
#
_entry.id   0c104ca812145be9d1e43e7d2bbc39d6
#
_cell.length_a   1.000
_cell.length_b   1.000
_cell.length_c   1.000
_cell.angle_alpha   90.00
_cell.angle_beta   90.00
_cell.angle_gamma   90.00
#
_symmetry.space_group_name_H-M   'P 1'
#
loop_
_entity.id
_entity.type
_entity.pdbx_description
1 polymer ?
#
loop_
_entity_poly.entity_id
_entity_poly.type
_entity_poly.pdbx_seq_one_letter_code
_entity_poly.pdbx_strand_id
1 'polypeptide(L)'
;MSSPDGLSQFLEVLPAVVRDRLEKTDGMNGLVEVVLDYGRPAEARFYDRVERMPDVMVTEHDLDFVIKSIGEFGDDNRAGIERTLHRISCLRNRRGKVIGLTCRVGRAVYGTIAIINDLVESGRSILLVGRPGVGKTTIARLLAKSLNCDNGVSAQPCG
;
A
#
# COMPACT_ATOMS: atom_id res chain seq x y z
N MET A 1 -13.05 -3.24 15.31
CA MET A 1 -12.05 -2.19 15.57
C MET A 1 -11.17 -2.09 14.34
N SER A 2 -11.28 -0.99 13.61
CA SER A 2 -10.40 -0.77 12.44
C SER A 2 -8.96 -0.64 12.93
N SER A 3 -8.07 -1.47 12.40
CA SER A 3 -6.64 -1.36 12.61
C SER A 3 -6.19 0.06 12.20
N PRO A 4 -5.40 0.78 13.01
CA PRO A 4 -4.98 2.15 12.70
C PRO A 4 -4.22 2.25 11.37
N ASP A 5 -3.73 1.14 10.84
CA ASP A 5 -2.93 1.06 9.61
C ASP A 5 -3.74 0.81 8.33
N GLY A 6 -5.07 0.69 8.40
CA GLY A 6 -5.90 0.37 7.23
C GLY A 6 -5.70 -1.06 6.71
N LEU A 7 -5.18 -1.97 7.51
CA LEU A 7 -4.91 -3.35 7.11
C LEU A 7 -6.19 -4.11 6.73
N SER A 8 -7.32 -3.80 7.36
CA SER A 8 -8.63 -4.37 7.00
C SER A 8 -9.01 -4.02 5.56
N GLN A 9 -8.87 -2.74 5.16
CA GLN A 9 -9.13 -2.30 3.80
C GLN A 9 -8.17 -2.96 2.80
N PHE A 10 -6.91 -3.17 3.20
CA PHE A 10 -5.95 -3.91 2.38
C PHE A 10 -6.39 -5.36 2.14
N LEU A 11 -6.85 -6.05 3.18
CA LEU A 11 -7.32 -7.43 3.07
C LEU A 11 -8.61 -7.54 2.22
N GLU A 12 -9.49 -6.57 2.29
CA GLU A 12 -10.74 -6.55 1.53
C GLU A 12 -10.53 -6.51 0.00
N VAL A 13 -9.45 -5.91 -0.48
CA VAL A 13 -9.13 -5.86 -1.91
C VAL A 13 -8.45 -7.14 -2.42
N LEU A 14 -8.02 -8.03 -1.53
CA LEU A 14 -7.41 -9.32 -1.91
C LEU A 14 -8.48 -10.39 -2.21
N PRO A 15 -8.18 -11.36 -3.09
CA PRO A 15 -9.06 -12.51 -3.30
C PRO A 15 -9.36 -13.23 -1.98
N ALA A 16 -10.60 -13.71 -1.82
CA ALA A 16 -11.07 -14.31 -0.57
C ALA A 16 -10.16 -15.45 -0.07
N VAL A 17 -9.71 -16.32 -0.98
CA VAL A 17 -8.81 -17.45 -0.64
C VAL A 17 -7.47 -16.99 -0.08
N VAL A 18 -6.92 -15.88 -0.59
CA VAL A 18 -5.67 -15.28 -0.11
C VAL A 18 -5.91 -14.60 1.23
N ARG A 19 -6.98 -13.83 1.35
CA ARG A 19 -7.37 -13.16 2.60
C ARG A 19 -7.59 -14.15 3.73
N ASP A 20 -8.40 -15.19 3.52
CA ASP A 20 -8.70 -16.22 4.52
C ASP A 20 -7.43 -16.97 4.99
N ARG A 21 -6.45 -17.11 4.11
CA ARG A 21 -5.15 -17.70 4.45
C ARG A 21 -4.32 -16.76 5.30
N LEU A 22 -4.27 -15.48 4.94
CA LEU A 22 -3.55 -14.45 5.68
C LEU A 22 -4.13 -14.24 7.07
N GLU A 23 -5.46 -14.21 7.23
CA GLU A 23 -6.12 -14.05 8.52
C GLU A 23 -5.80 -15.18 9.53
N LYS A 24 -5.42 -16.36 9.03
CA LYS A 24 -4.96 -17.48 9.84
C LYS A 24 -3.46 -17.49 10.12
N THR A 25 -2.74 -16.53 9.54
CA THR A 25 -1.30 -16.42 9.67
C THR A 25 -0.94 -15.52 10.85
N ASP A 26 -0.05 -16.00 11.70
CA ASP A 26 0.45 -15.20 12.83
C ASP A 26 1.38 -14.09 12.34
N GLY A 27 1.39 -12.98 13.08
CA GLY A 27 2.33 -11.88 12.83
C GLY A 27 1.95 -10.96 11.67
N MET A 28 0.66 -10.77 11.41
CA MET A 28 0.15 -9.87 10.37
C MET A 28 0.71 -8.44 10.45
N ASN A 29 1.12 -7.99 11.62
CA ASN A 29 1.81 -6.71 11.79
C ASN A 29 3.16 -6.64 11.06
N GLY A 30 3.74 -7.79 10.70
CA GLY A 30 4.97 -7.91 9.93
C GLY A 30 4.76 -8.00 8.42
N LEU A 31 3.52 -8.07 7.93
CA LEU A 31 3.23 -8.19 6.50
C LEU A 31 3.73 -6.96 5.74
N VAL A 32 4.56 -7.17 4.73
CA VAL A 32 5.14 -6.13 3.87
C VAL A 32 4.40 -6.03 2.55
N GLU A 33 4.22 -7.17 1.88
CA GLU A 33 3.54 -7.21 0.57
C GLU A 33 2.95 -8.59 0.29
N VAL A 34 1.96 -8.62 -0.59
CA VAL A 34 1.37 -9.83 -1.17
C VAL A 34 1.60 -9.80 -2.67
N VAL A 35 2.15 -10.89 -3.20
CA VAL A 35 2.45 -11.04 -4.64
C VAL A 35 1.49 -12.05 -5.24
N LEU A 36 0.83 -11.64 -6.30
CA LEU A 36 -0.15 -12.41 -7.06
C LEU A 36 0.29 -12.47 -8.51
N ASP A 37 1.00 -13.51 -8.91
CA ASP A 37 1.43 -13.73 -10.29
C ASP A 37 0.56 -14.81 -10.94
N TYR A 38 0.02 -14.53 -12.13
CA TYR A 38 -0.81 -15.47 -12.87
C TYR A 38 -0.14 -16.84 -13.06
N GLY A 39 -0.85 -17.89 -12.68
CA GLY A 39 -0.37 -19.28 -12.81
C GLY A 39 0.72 -19.68 -11.81
N ARG A 40 0.93 -18.88 -10.76
CA ARG A 40 1.84 -19.17 -9.66
C ARG A 40 1.12 -19.21 -8.32
N PRO A 41 1.67 -19.90 -7.30
CA PRO A 41 1.18 -19.79 -5.94
C PRO A 41 1.25 -18.35 -5.43
N ALA A 42 0.21 -17.91 -4.72
CA ALA A 42 0.25 -16.62 -4.03
C ALA A 42 1.38 -16.60 -2.98
N GLU A 43 2.00 -15.45 -2.78
CA GLU A 43 3.13 -15.29 -1.86
C GLU A 43 2.89 -14.09 -0.95
N ALA A 44 3.06 -14.26 0.35
CA ALA A 44 3.06 -13.20 1.35
C ALA A 44 4.46 -12.99 1.89
N ARG A 45 4.95 -11.74 1.86
CA ARG A 45 6.27 -11.36 2.36
C ARG A 45 6.13 -10.56 3.63
N PHE A 46 6.78 -11.03 4.65
CA PHE A 46 6.89 -10.41 5.95
C PHE A 46 8.30 -9.83 6.14
N TYR A 47 8.52 -9.06 7.19
CA TYR A 47 9.86 -8.51 7.49
C TYR A 47 10.91 -9.60 7.72
N ASP A 48 10.50 -10.75 8.26
CA ASP A 48 11.37 -11.84 8.73
C ASP A 48 11.27 -13.12 7.89
N ARG A 49 10.24 -13.24 7.04
CA ARG A 49 9.96 -14.47 6.28
C ARG A 49 9.14 -14.23 5.02
N VAL A 50 9.15 -15.25 4.18
CA VAL A 50 8.29 -15.36 3.00
C VAL A 50 7.42 -16.59 3.13
N GLU A 51 6.11 -16.42 3.08
CA GLU A 51 5.12 -17.49 3.09
C GLU A 51 4.55 -17.70 1.70
N ARG A 52 4.77 -18.89 1.13
CA ARG A 52 4.14 -19.31 -0.12
C ARG A 52 2.87 -20.09 0.20
N MET A 53 1.85 -19.88 -0.62
CA MET A 53 0.56 -20.56 -0.50
C MET A 53 0.41 -21.57 -1.65
N PRO A 54 1.03 -22.77 -1.58
CA PRO A 54 1.09 -23.69 -2.71
C PRO A 54 -0.28 -24.22 -3.14
N ASP A 55 -1.24 -24.17 -2.25
CA ASP A 55 -2.64 -24.51 -2.44
C ASP A 55 -3.49 -23.38 -3.04
N VAL A 56 -2.92 -22.16 -3.17
CA VAL A 56 -3.60 -20.98 -3.71
C VAL A 56 -2.94 -20.55 -5.02
N MET A 57 -3.29 -21.21 -6.12
CA MET A 57 -2.83 -20.82 -7.45
C MET A 57 -3.57 -19.59 -7.93
N VAL A 58 -2.84 -18.53 -8.28
CA VAL A 58 -3.40 -17.27 -8.75
C VAL A 58 -4.00 -17.43 -10.15
N THR A 59 -5.27 -17.12 -10.28
CA THR A 59 -6.03 -17.15 -11.52
C THR A 59 -6.20 -15.76 -12.12
N GLU A 60 -6.66 -15.69 -13.37
CA GLU A 60 -7.02 -14.43 -14.00
C GLU A 60 -8.16 -13.74 -13.25
N HIS A 61 -9.13 -14.52 -12.75
CA HIS A 61 -10.26 -14.02 -11.97
C HIS A 61 -9.78 -13.33 -10.67
N ASP A 62 -8.73 -13.85 -10.02
CA ASP A 62 -8.16 -13.25 -8.82
C ASP A 62 -7.54 -11.89 -9.11
N LEU A 63 -6.80 -11.76 -10.22
CA LEU A 63 -6.22 -10.49 -10.65
C LEU A 63 -7.33 -9.48 -11.00
N ASP A 64 -8.34 -9.90 -11.74
CA ASP A 64 -9.48 -9.07 -12.12
C ASP A 64 -10.27 -8.59 -10.89
N PHE A 65 -10.42 -9.44 -9.88
CA PHE A 65 -11.07 -9.07 -8.61
C PHE A 65 -10.35 -7.91 -7.94
N VAL A 66 -9.01 -8.00 -7.79
CA VAL A 66 -8.21 -6.93 -7.19
C VAL A 66 -8.31 -5.65 -8.02
N ILE A 67 -8.16 -5.74 -9.35
CA ILE A 67 -8.22 -4.58 -10.25
C ILE A 67 -9.56 -3.85 -10.13
N LYS A 68 -10.67 -4.59 -10.10
CA LYS A 68 -12.01 -4.01 -9.92
C LYS A 68 -12.20 -3.34 -8.57
N SER A 69 -11.55 -3.85 -7.53
CA SER A 69 -11.65 -3.32 -6.17
C SER A 69 -10.90 -2.00 -5.96
N ILE A 70 -9.83 -1.76 -6.74
CA ILE A 70 -8.96 -0.58 -6.58
C ILE A 70 -9.17 0.49 -7.66
N GLY A 71 -9.84 0.15 -8.75
CA GLY A 71 -10.02 1.05 -9.89
C GLY A 71 -8.85 1.02 -10.88
N GLU A 72 -8.59 2.15 -11.53
CA GLU A 72 -7.62 2.23 -12.63
C GLU A 72 -6.18 2.43 -12.13
N PHE A 73 -5.24 1.82 -12.84
CA PHE A 73 -3.82 2.08 -12.64
C PHE A 73 -3.40 3.35 -13.38
N GLY A 74 -2.55 4.15 -12.75
CA GLY A 74 -1.90 5.27 -13.40
C GLY A 74 -0.90 4.84 -14.49
N ASP A 75 -0.33 5.82 -15.19
CA ASP A 75 0.67 5.60 -16.26
C ASP A 75 1.94 4.89 -15.74
N ASP A 76 2.19 4.97 -14.45
CA ASP A 76 3.29 4.28 -13.75
C ASP A 76 2.94 2.84 -13.32
N ASN A 77 1.80 2.29 -13.78
CA ASN A 77 1.27 0.97 -13.40
C ASN A 77 1.04 0.81 -11.89
N ARG A 78 0.66 1.88 -11.20
CA ARG A 78 0.39 1.89 -9.76
C ARG A 78 -1.01 2.40 -9.47
N ALA A 79 -1.61 1.86 -8.42
CA ALA A 79 -2.86 2.33 -7.85
C ALA A 79 -2.77 2.36 -6.32
N GLY A 80 -3.48 3.26 -5.69
CA GLY A 80 -3.63 3.31 -4.23
C GLY A 80 -4.97 2.70 -3.81
N ILE A 81 -5.06 2.32 -2.53
CA ILE A 81 -6.34 2.04 -1.89
C ILE A 81 -6.79 3.32 -1.20
N GLU A 82 -8.00 3.76 -1.50
CA GLU A 82 -8.55 5.03 -0.99
C GLU A 82 -8.41 5.15 0.53
N ARG A 83 -8.01 6.33 1.00
CA ARG A 83 -7.81 6.65 2.43
C ARG A 83 -6.77 5.81 3.16
N THR A 84 -5.89 5.14 2.44
CA THR A 84 -4.81 4.34 3.02
C THR A 84 -3.45 4.73 2.44
N LEU A 85 -2.39 4.17 2.99
CA LEU A 85 -1.03 4.27 2.46
C LEU A 85 -0.65 3.07 1.60
N HIS A 86 -1.56 2.11 1.42
CA HIS A 86 -1.31 0.91 0.63
C HIS A 86 -1.17 1.26 -0.85
N ARG A 87 -0.36 0.47 -1.53
CA ARG A 87 -0.09 0.66 -2.96
C ARG A 87 -0.06 -0.68 -3.67
N ILE A 88 -0.73 -0.74 -4.80
CA ILE A 88 -0.73 -1.90 -5.68
C ILE A 88 -0.02 -1.52 -6.97
N SER A 89 0.93 -2.34 -7.39
CA SER A 89 1.63 -2.22 -8.66
C SER A 89 1.26 -3.39 -9.54
N CYS A 90 1.02 -3.15 -10.83
CA CYS A 90 0.74 -4.22 -11.78
C CYS A 90 1.92 -4.47 -12.72
N LEU A 91 2.09 -5.73 -13.08
CA LEU A 91 2.96 -6.19 -14.14
C LEU A 91 2.10 -6.52 -15.37
N ARG A 92 2.45 -5.93 -16.52
CA ARG A 92 1.74 -6.18 -17.78
C ARG A 92 2.61 -6.99 -18.74
N ASN A 93 1.99 -7.85 -19.52
CA ASN A 93 2.65 -8.50 -20.64
C ASN A 93 2.77 -7.53 -21.84
N ARG A 94 3.43 -7.99 -22.93
CA ARG A 94 3.61 -7.21 -24.16
C ARG A 94 2.31 -6.76 -24.83
N ARG A 95 1.18 -7.40 -24.52
CA ARG A 95 -0.16 -7.05 -25.03
C ARG A 95 -0.92 -6.09 -24.10
N GLY A 96 -0.29 -5.60 -23.02
CA GLY A 96 -0.91 -4.71 -22.05
C GLY A 96 -1.78 -5.39 -20.99
N LYS A 97 -1.96 -6.73 -21.06
CA LYS A 97 -2.74 -7.48 -20.07
C LYS A 97 -1.98 -7.59 -18.76
N VAL A 98 -2.65 -7.35 -17.64
CA VAL A 98 -2.08 -7.56 -16.31
C VAL A 98 -1.88 -9.06 -16.08
N ILE A 99 -0.67 -9.43 -15.71
CA ILE A 99 -0.24 -10.80 -15.44
C ILE A 99 0.31 -10.98 -14.01
N GLY A 100 0.44 -9.91 -13.26
CA GLY A 100 0.89 -9.96 -11.87
C GLY A 100 0.53 -8.68 -11.13
N LEU A 101 0.37 -8.81 -9.83
CA LEU A 101 0.10 -7.71 -8.90
C LEU A 101 1.03 -7.83 -7.70
N THR A 102 1.59 -6.71 -7.26
CA THR A 102 2.30 -6.59 -5.99
C THR A 102 1.53 -5.61 -5.11
N CYS A 103 0.88 -6.14 -4.09
CA CYS A 103 0.07 -5.40 -3.14
C CYS A 103 0.93 -5.08 -1.91
N ARG A 104 1.36 -3.83 -1.76
CA ARG A 104 2.25 -3.39 -0.68
C ARG A 104 1.47 -2.75 0.45
N VAL A 105 1.74 -3.24 1.67
CA VAL A 105 1.20 -2.65 2.89
C VAL A 105 1.95 -1.36 3.21
N GLY A 106 1.23 -0.23 3.16
CA GLY A 106 1.76 1.06 3.63
C GLY A 106 1.47 1.22 5.10
N ARG A 107 2.49 1.50 5.90
CA ARG A 107 2.35 1.80 7.32
C ARG A 107 2.77 3.23 7.61
N ALA A 108 2.03 3.88 8.49
CA ALA A 108 2.41 5.17 9.03
C ALA A 108 3.47 4.98 10.11
N VAL A 109 4.56 5.70 10.01
CA VAL A 109 5.57 5.76 11.09
C VAL A 109 5.18 6.90 12.03
N TYR A 110 4.36 6.60 13.03
CA TYR A 110 3.82 7.61 13.97
C TYR A 110 4.89 8.33 14.78
N GLY A 111 6.01 7.69 15.09
CA GLY A 111 7.07 8.29 15.91
C GLY A 111 7.75 9.50 15.28
N THR A 112 7.78 9.61 13.96
CA THR A 112 8.46 10.72 13.25
C THR A 112 7.67 12.03 13.33
N ILE A 113 6.34 11.98 13.47
CA ILE A 113 5.50 13.18 13.56
C ILE A 113 5.69 13.89 14.89
N ALA A 114 5.88 13.14 15.98
CA ALA A 114 6.09 13.70 17.31
C ALA A 114 7.32 14.65 17.36
N ILE A 115 8.34 14.39 16.53
CA ILE A 115 9.58 15.19 16.46
C ILE A 115 9.34 16.58 15.85
N ILE A 116 8.35 16.71 14.97
CA ILE A 116 8.07 17.95 14.23
C ILE A 116 6.70 18.56 14.59
N ASN A 117 6.07 18.06 15.64
CA ASN A 117 4.72 18.50 16.01
C ASN A 117 4.67 19.99 16.38
N ASP A 118 5.67 20.47 17.09
CA ASP A 118 5.85 21.89 17.46
C ASP A 118 5.96 22.79 16.20
N LEU A 119 6.68 22.32 15.18
CA LEU A 119 6.77 23.05 13.89
C LEU A 119 5.44 23.08 13.17
N VAL A 120 4.68 21.99 13.22
CA VAL A 120 3.35 21.89 12.59
C VAL A 120 2.36 22.83 13.31
N GLU A 121 2.36 22.85 14.64
CA GLU A 121 1.51 23.73 15.45
C GLU A 121 1.85 25.20 15.29
N SER A 122 3.09 25.53 14.87
CA SER A 122 3.47 26.91 14.59
C SER A 122 2.77 27.57 13.39
N GLY A 123 2.06 26.78 12.58
CA GLY A 123 1.35 27.25 11.38
C GLY A 123 2.24 27.72 10.23
N ARG A 124 3.56 27.50 10.32
CA ARG A 124 4.53 27.92 9.30
C ARG A 124 4.62 26.88 8.17
N SER A 125 4.99 27.34 6.97
CA SER A 125 5.28 26.44 5.86
C SER A 125 6.49 25.57 6.16
N ILE A 126 6.38 24.26 5.91
CA ILE A 126 7.43 23.27 6.14
C ILE A 126 7.88 22.70 4.81
N LEU A 127 9.18 22.78 4.53
CA LEU A 127 9.80 22.15 3.36
C LEU A 127 10.55 20.88 3.80
N LEU A 128 10.12 19.72 3.30
CA LEU A 128 10.78 18.43 3.55
C LEU A 128 11.76 18.11 2.43
N VAL A 129 13.06 18.12 2.74
CA VAL A 129 14.14 17.83 1.80
C VAL A 129 14.80 16.50 2.17
N GLY A 130 15.10 15.68 1.17
CA GLY A 130 15.78 14.38 1.37
C GLY A 130 15.80 13.55 0.09
N ARG A 131 16.60 12.48 0.10
CA ARG A 131 16.73 11.55 -1.04
C ARG A 131 15.38 10.92 -1.42
N PRO A 132 15.19 10.47 -2.67
CA PRO A 132 14.03 9.67 -3.06
C PRO A 132 13.85 8.45 -2.13
N GLY A 133 12.60 8.11 -1.78
CA GLY A 133 12.29 6.93 -0.96
C GLY A 133 12.43 7.08 0.56
N VAL A 134 12.92 8.20 1.08
CA VAL A 134 13.07 8.40 2.55
C VAL A 134 11.78 8.72 3.30
N GLY A 135 10.63 8.70 2.63
CA GLY A 135 9.32 8.87 3.27
C GLY A 135 8.78 10.30 3.35
N LYS A 136 9.34 11.27 2.60
CA LYS A 136 8.85 12.67 2.59
C LYS A 136 7.35 12.79 2.35
N THR A 137 6.85 12.13 1.33
CA THR A 137 5.42 12.13 0.98
C THR A 137 4.57 11.45 2.06
N THR A 138 5.09 10.41 2.70
CA THR A 138 4.42 9.75 3.82
C THR A 138 4.24 10.69 4.98
N ILE A 139 5.30 11.41 5.38
CA ILE A 139 5.25 12.43 6.44
C ILE A 139 4.28 13.55 6.09
N ALA A 140 4.35 14.10 4.86
CA ALA A 140 3.45 15.16 4.42
C ALA A 140 1.97 14.74 4.46
N ARG A 141 1.63 13.52 4.02
CA ARG A 141 0.28 12.97 4.09
C ARG A 141 -0.21 12.75 5.52
N LEU A 142 0.66 12.29 6.40
CA LEU A 142 0.34 12.10 7.81
C LEU A 142 0.07 13.43 8.50
N LEU A 143 0.87 14.45 8.22
CA LEU A 143 0.65 15.81 8.72
C LEU A 143 -0.67 16.39 8.22
N ALA A 144 -0.97 16.28 6.93
CA ALA A 144 -2.23 16.73 6.37
C ALA A 144 -3.43 16.05 7.04
N LYS A 145 -3.33 14.77 7.35
CA LYS A 145 -4.38 14.01 8.05
C LYS A 145 -4.52 14.43 9.51
N SER A 146 -3.42 14.70 10.23
CA SER A 146 -3.47 15.15 11.63
C SER A 146 -4.02 16.56 11.80
N LEU A 147 -3.84 17.41 10.79
CA LEU A 147 -4.34 18.78 10.76
C LEU A 147 -5.80 18.91 10.24
N ASN A 148 -6.50 17.80 9.96
CA ASN A 148 -7.82 17.78 9.30
C ASN A 148 -7.89 18.62 8.01
N CYS A 149 -6.76 18.78 7.32
CA CYS A 149 -6.70 19.52 6.06
C CYS A 149 -7.15 18.57 4.93
N ASP A 150 -8.41 18.62 4.57
CA ASP A 150 -8.99 17.90 3.42
C ASP A 150 -8.55 18.48 2.05
N ASN A 151 -7.61 19.41 2.02
CA ASN A 151 -7.25 20.15 0.81
C ASN A 151 -5.77 19.95 0.42
N GLY A 152 -5.60 19.16 -0.63
CA GLY A 152 -4.60 19.36 -1.65
C GLY A 152 -3.13 19.37 -1.23
N VAL A 153 -2.57 18.20 -0.96
CA VAL A 153 -1.10 18.03 -1.06
C VAL A 153 -0.74 18.03 -2.55
N SER A 154 -0.42 19.20 -3.12
CA SER A 154 0.19 19.26 -4.45
C SER A 154 1.66 18.87 -4.34
N ALA A 155 2.00 17.66 -4.75
CA ALA A 155 3.38 17.28 -4.97
C ALA A 155 3.82 17.86 -6.32
N GLN A 156 4.51 19.00 -6.32
CA GLN A 156 5.24 19.43 -7.52
C GLN A 156 6.55 18.63 -7.62
N PRO A 157 6.85 18.03 -8.77
CA PRO A 157 8.17 17.45 -9.00
C PRO A 157 9.19 18.58 -9.06
N CYS A 158 10.22 18.51 -8.24
CA CYS A 158 11.42 19.32 -8.43
C CYS A 158 12.11 18.82 -9.70
N GLY A 159 12.24 19.70 -10.70
CA GLY A 159 13.03 19.51 -11.90
C GLY A 159 14.54 19.39 -11.60
#